data_53568315842b405983b35e226a362b31
#
_entry.id   53568315842b405983b35e226a362b31
#
_cell.length_a   1.000
_cell.length_b   1.000
_cell.length_c   1.000
_cell.angle_alpha   90.00
_cell.angle_beta   90.00
_cell.angle_gamma   90.00
#
_symmetry.space_group_name_H-M   'P 1'
#
loop_
_entity.id
_entity.type
_entity.pdbx_description
1 polymer ?
#
loop_
_entity_poly.entity_id
_entity_poly.type
_entity_poly.pdbx_seq_one_letter_code
_entity_poly.pdbx_strand_id
1 'polypeptide(L)'
;MGMDYQYAGSASYPRFDRELCEVAKVFGGVETVHLKERMETENERPFGYWFGFLSSDDSNEAKFVFPDGTNEVLIKWFNDIYSENFTPEETKIVWENISKHPEIKEISSQIWDELESLCKDDETWELY
;
A
#
# COMPACT_ATOMS: atom_id res chain seq x y z
N MET A 1 -5.12 4.36 -16.46
CA MET A 1 -5.96 4.22 -15.27
C MET A 1 -5.11 4.29 -14.03
N GLY A 2 -5.60 4.95 -13.03
CA GLY A 2 -4.82 5.19 -11.84
C GLY A 2 -5.69 5.54 -10.66
N MET A 3 -5.05 5.89 -9.59
CA MET A 3 -5.68 6.27 -8.34
C MET A 3 -5.23 7.67 -7.95
N ASP A 4 -6.05 8.34 -7.18
CA ASP A 4 -5.73 9.67 -6.66
C ASP A 4 -5.50 9.60 -5.16
N TYR A 5 -4.37 10.18 -4.75
CA TYR A 5 -4.13 10.50 -3.35
C TYR A 5 -4.86 11.79 -3.00
N GLN A 6 -5.13 12.00 -1.73
CA GLN A 6 -5.75 13.24 -1.28
C GLN A 6 -4.81 14.43 -1.38
N TYR A 7 -3.52 14.23 -1.08
CA TYR A 7 -2.50 15.30 -1.06
C TYR A 7 -1.38 15.09 -2.07
N ALA A 8 -0.98 13.85 -2.30
CA ALA A 8 0.26 13.53 -3.01
C ALA A 8 0.12 13.36 -4.53
N GLY A 9 -1.02 13.76 -5.10
CA GLY A 9 -1.25 13.67 -6.54
C GLY A 9 -1.85 12.35 -6.96
N SER A 10 -1.39 11.79 -8.06
CA SER A 10 -1.92 10.53 -8.60
C SER A 10 -0.82 9.56 -8.98
N ALA A 11 -1.17 8.29 -9.10
CA ALA A 11 -0.28 7.24 -9.52
C ALA A 11 -1.02 6.20 -10.36
N SER A 12 -0.33 5.54 -11.28
CA SER A 12 -0.90 4.38 -11.97
C SER A 12 -1.04 3.22 -10.98
N TYR A 13 -2.01 2.35 -11.18
CA TYR A 13 -2.17 1.14 -10.35
C TYR A 13 -0.91 0.27 -10.35
N PRO A 14 -0.26 0.00 -11.50
CA PRO A 14 0.95 -0.81 -11.49
C PRO A 14 2.07 -0.20 -10.65
N ARG A 15 2.27 1.10 -10.75
CA ARG A 15 3.31 1.79 -9.97
C ARG A 15 3.02 1.74 -8.48
N PHE A 16 1.78 2.02 -8.09
CA PHE A 16 1.38 1.96 -6.69
C PHE A 16 1.57 0.56 -6.10
N ASP A 17 1.14 -0.47 -6.84
CA ASP A 17 1.27 -1.85 -6.39
C ASP A 17 2.72 -2.25 -6.18
N ARG A 18 3.62 -1.87 -7.09
CA ARG A 18 5.06 -2.14 -6.95
C ARG A 18 5.65 -1.41 -5.76
N GLU A 19 5.34 -0.14 -5.62
CA GLU A 19 5.83 0.67 -4.49
C GLU A 19 5.32 0.10 -3.16
N LEU A 20 4.05 -0.30 -3.10
CA LEU A 20 3.48 -0.90 -1.89
C LEU A 20 4.18 -2.19 -1.53
N CYS A 21 4.49 -3.04 -2.51
CA CYS A 21 5.23 -4.28 -2.29
C CYS A 21 6.63 -4.00 -1.73
N GLU A 22 7.33 -3.01 -2.27
CA GLU A 22 8.65 -2.63 -1.78
C GLU A 22 8.60 -2.05 -0.37
N VAL A 23 7.58 -1.27 -0.06
CA VAL A 23 7.38 -0.74 1.30
C VAL A 23 7.10 -1.90 2.27
N ALA A 24 6.29 -2.88 1.87
CA ALA A 24 6.01 -4.05 2.70
C ALA A 24 7.28 -4.82 3.06
N LYS A 25 8.23 -4.93 2.14
CA LYS A 25 9.51 -5.61 2.39
C LYS A 25 10.32 -4.96 3.51
N VAL A 26 10.22 -3.65 3.69
CA VAL A 26 10.90 -2.94 4.78
C VAL A 26 10.48 -3.50 6.15
N PHE A 27 9.25 -3.95 6.26
CA PHE A 27 8.70 -4.56 7.48
C PHE A 27 8.80 -6.08 7.50
N GLY A 28 9.51 -6.67 6.56
CA GLY A 28 9.62 -8.12 6.43
C GLY A 28 8.39 -8.77 5.79
N GLY A 29 7.52 -7.98 5.16
CA GLY A 29 6.35 -8.48 4.46
C GLY A 29 6.73 -9.19 3.17
N VAL A 30 6.07 -10.29 2.89
CA VAL A 30 6.28 -11.11 1.70
C VAL A 30 4.96 -11.22 0.97
N GLU A 31 4.97 -11.00 -0.34
CA GLU A 31 3.80 -11.18 -1.18
C GLU A 31 3.38 -12.66 -1.14
N THR A 32 2.08 -12.91 -1.13
CA THR A 32 1.58 -14.28 -1.27
C THR A 32 1.99 -14.83 -2.64
N VAL A 33 2.12 -16.13 -2.75
CA VAL A 33 2.53 -16.79 -4.01
C VAL A 33 1.64 -16.33 -5.17
N HIS A 34 0.35 -16.25 -4.95
CA HIS A 34 -0.60 -15.81 -5.98
C HIS A 34 -0.31 -14.38 -6.46
N LEU A 35 -0.07 -13.46 -5.53
CA LEU A 35 0.27 -12.08 -5.86
C LEU A 35 1.59 -12.01 -6.62
N LYS A 36 2.60 -12.73 -6.15
CA LYS A 36 3.90 -12.77 -6.78
C LYS A 36 3.84 -13.30 -8.21
N GLU A 37 3.12 -14.40 -8.42
CA GLU A 37 2.92 -14.98 -9.75
C GLU A 37 2.23 -14.00 -10.69
N ARG A 38 1.22 -13.29 -10.20
CA ARG A 38 0.55 -12.26 -11.00
C ARG A 38 1.48 -11.12 -11.36
N MET A 39 2.30 -10.66 -10.43
CA MET A 39 3.28 -9.61 -10.69
C MET A 39 4.28 -10.00 -11.76
N GLU A 40 4.83 -11.20 -11.67
CA GLU A 40 5.78 -11.72 -12.64
C GLU A 40 5.15 -11.84 -14.05
N THR A 41 3.93 -12.36 -14.11
CA THR A 41 3.20 -12.52 -15.36
C THR A 41 2.85 -11.17 -15.98
N GLU A 42 2.40 -10.23 -15.18
CA GLU A 42 1.90 -8.95 -15.65
C GLU A 42 2.98 -8.01 -16.13
N ASN A 43 4.22 -8.20 -15.70
CA ASN A 43 5.34 -7.43 -16.21
C ASN A 43 5.55 -7.62 -17.74
N GLU A 44 5.05 -8.69 -18.29
CA GLU A 44 5.14 -9.03 -19.72
C GLU A 44 3.88 -8.63 -20.49
N ARG A 45 2.88 -8.03 -19.82
CA ARG A 45 1.58 -7.77 -20.42
C ARG A 45 1.36 -6.29 -20.74
N PRO A 46 0.42 -5.98 -21.66
CA PRO A 46 0.11 -4.60 -21.99
C PRO A 46 -0.32 -3.78 -20.79
N PHE A 47 -0.09 -2.50 -20.90
CA PHE A 47 -0.55 -1.53 -19.90
C PHE A 47 -2.05 -1.66 -19.65
N GLY A 48 -2.45 -1.57 -18.39
CA GLY A 48 -3.84 -1.72 -17.97
C GLY A 48 -4.17 -3.07 -17.39
N TYR A 49 -3.34 -4.06 -17.63
CA TYR A 49 -3.54 -5.40 -17.09
C TYR A 49 -3.43 -5.43 -15.55
N TRP A 50 -2.74 -4.45 -15.01
CA TRP A 50 -2.58 -4.27 -13.57
C TRP A 50 -3.82 -3.71 -12.89
N PHE A 51 -4.79 -3.27 -13.67
CA PHE A 51 -6.02 -2.71 -13.12
C PHE A 51 -6.68 -3.72 -12.20
N GLY A 52 -6.96 -3.31 -10.97
CA GLY A 52 -7.59 -4.18 -10.00
C GLY A 52 -6.71 -5.26 -9.40
N PHE A 53 -5.40 -5.19 -9.62
CA PHE A 53 -4.45 -6.20 -9.15
C PHE A 53 -4.51 -6.41 -7.63
N LEU A 54 -4.35 -5.34 -6.84
CA LEU A 54 -4.52 -5.37 -5.39
C LEU A 54 -5.94 -5.06 -4.95
N SER A 55 -6.76 -4.55 -5.85
CA SER A 55 -8.15 -4.17 -5.57
C SER A 55 -9.17 -5.23 -5.96
N SER A 56 -8.73 -6.38 -6.48
CA SER A 56 -9.65 -7.44 -6.88
C SER A 56 -10.35 -8.04 -5.67
N ASP A 57 -11.61 -8.44 -5.88
CA ASP A 57 -12.46 -9.01 -4.82
C ASP A 57 -12.08 -10.43 -4.40
N ASP A 58 -10.99 -11.00 -4.93
CA ASP A 58 -10.38 -12.20 -4.38
C ASP A 58 -9.80 -11.92 -2.99
N SER A 59 -10.49 -11.10 -2.29
CA SER A 59 -10.14 -10.40 -1.07
C SER A 59 -10.14 -11.26 0.18
N ASN A 60 -10.47 -12.52 0.07
CA ASN A 60 -10.40 -13.41 1.22
C ASN A 60 -8.98 -13.92 1.50
N GLU A 61 -8.04 -13.62 0.60
CA GLU A 61 -6.64 -13.98 0.79
C GLU A 61 -5.84 -12.75 1.16
N ALA A 62 -5.05 -12.85 2.22
CA ALA A 62 -4.10 -11.82 2.57
C ALA A 62 -3.11 -11.64 1.41
N LYS A 63 -2.87 -10.39 1.02
CA LYS A 63 -1.96 -10.08 -0.07
C LYS A 63 -0.50 -10.13 0.37
N PHE A 64 -0.26 -9.87 1.65
CA PHE A 64 1.06 -9.89 2.26
C PHE A 64 1.02 -10.68 3.56
N VAL A 65 2.13 -11.37 3.84
CA VAL A 65 2.36 -12.07 5.12
C VAL A 65 3.54 -11.38 5.81
N PHE A 66 3.37 -11.05 7.07
CA PHE A 66 4.38 -10.35 7.87
C PHE A 66 4.90 -11.23 9.01
N PRO A 67 6.11 -10.96 9.53
CA PRO A 67 6.62 -11.66 10.70
C PRO A 67 5.77 -11.43 11.94
N ASP A 68 5.84 -12.36 12.87
CA ASP A 68 5.19 -12.21 14.18
C ASP A 68 5.69 -10.93 14.87
N GLY A 69 4.80 -10.24 15.54
CA GLY A 69 5.12 -8.99 16.22
C GLY A 69 4.93 -7.74 15.37
N THR A 70 4.62 -7.87 14.08
CA THR A 70 4.28 -6.73 13.24
C THR A 70 2.96 -6.12 13.73
N ASN A 71 2.86 -4.79 13.73
CA ASN A 71 1.67 -4.08 14.19
C ASN A 71 0.44 -4.48 13.36
N GLU A 72 -0.66 -4.82 14.04
CA GLU A 72 -1.89 -5.29 13.41
C GLU A 72 -2.54 -4.25 12.50
N VAL A 73 -2.51 -2.99 12.87
CA VAL A 73 -3.09 -1.91 12.07
C VAL A 73 -2.28 -1.71 10.79
N LEU A 74 -0.96 -1.81 10.90
CA LEU A 74 -0.06 -1.74 9.75
C LEU A 74 -0.32 -2.90 8.78
N ILE A 75 -0.46 -4.12 9.29
CA ILE A 75 -0.79 -5.30 8.47
C ILE A 75 -2.12 -5.09 7.75
N LYS A 76 -3.13 -4.63 8.44
CA LYS A 76 -4.44 -4.34 7.87
C LYS A 76 -4.35 -3.29 6.76
N TRP A 77 -3.56 -2.25 6.99
CA TRP A 77 -3.38 -1.20 5.99
C TRP A 77 -2.80 -1.75 4.69
N PHE A 78 -1.76 -2.58 4.77
CA PHE A 78 -1.17 -3.18 3.58
C PHE A 78 -2.15 -4.11 2.83
N ASN A 79 -2.95 -4.87 3.56
CA ASN A 79 -3.83 -5.87 2.96
C ASN A 79 -5.16 -5.31 2.47
N ASP A 80 -5.68 -4.28 3.11
CA ASP A 80 -7.02 -3.76 2.83
C ASP A 80 -7.01 -2.33 2.28
N ILE A 81 -5.88 -1.89 1.76
CA ILE A 81 -5.65 -0.50 1.36
C ILE A 81 -6.65 0.02 0.32
N TYR A 82 -7.18 -0.85 -0.53
CA TYR A 82 -8.17 -0.48 -1.55
C TYR A 82 -9.61 -0.66 -1.09
N SER A 83 -9.85 -1.53 -0.13
CA SER A 83 -11.21 -1.93 0.23
C SER A 83 -11.76 -1.21 1.45
N GLU A 84 -10.91 -0.59 2.24
CA GLU A 84 -11.31 0.08 3.47
C GLU A 84 -10.68 1.46 3.62
N ASN A 85 -11.41 2.33 4.30
CA ASN A 85 -10.90 3.61 4.74
C ASN A 85 -10.34 3.42 6.16
N PHE A 86 -9.29 4.15 6.48
CA PHE A 86 -8.64 4.06 7.79
C PHE A 86 -8.89 5.34 8.57
N THR A 87 -9.34 5.20 9.79
CA THR A 87 -9.61 6.35 10.67
C THR A 87 -8.35 7.19 10.87
N PRO A 88 -8.48 8.45 11.32
CA PRO A 88 -7.29 9.26 11.65
C PRO A 88 -6.36 8.58 12.66
N GLU A 89 -6.92 7.88 13.64
CA GLU A 89 -6.14 7.15 14.65
C GLU A 89 -5.36 5.99 14.02
N GLU A 90 -6.01 5.20 13.17
CA GLU A 90 -5.36 4.12 12.44
C GLU A 90 -4.27 4.65 11.50
N THR A 91 -4.57 5.74 10.80
CA THR A 91 -3.61 6.39 9.90
C THR A 91 -2.37 6.87 10.65
N LYS A 92 -2.54 7.40 11.85
CA LYS A 92 -1.42 7.81 12.71
C LYS A 92 -0.55 6.62 13.13
N ILE A 93 -1.16 5.48 13.43
CA ILE A 93 -0.43 4.26 13.78
C ILE A 93 0.40 3.80 12.57
N VAL A 94 -0.19 3.80 11.39
CA VAL A 94 0.53 3.47 10.16
C VAL A 94 1.71 4.43 9.95
N TRP A 95 1.48 5.72 10.07
CA TRP A 95 2.52 6.74 9.92
C TRP A 95 3.65 6.58 10.95
N GLU A 96 3.31 6.30 12.20
CA GLU A 96 4.31 6.07 13.25
C GLU A 96 5.27 4.93 12.88
N ASN A 97 4.74 3.87 12.27
CA ASN A 97 5.57 2.75 11.82
C ASN A 97 6.38 3.12 10.57
N ILE A 98 5.76 3.74 9.59
CA ILE A 98 6.39 4.14 8.33
C ILE A 98 7.52 5.15 8.57
N SER A 99 7.28 6.15 9.41
CA SER A 99 8.23 7.23 9.66
C SER A 99 9.53 6.80 10.34
N LYS A 100 9.55 5.62 10.95
CA LYS A 100 10.77 5.03 11.52
C LYS A 100 11.74 4.54 10.46
N HIS A 101 11.32 4.47 9.21
CA HIS A 101 12.09 3.93 8.09
C HIS A 101 12.21 4.98 6.98
N PRO A 102 13.19 5.91 7.09
CA PRO A 102 13.34 6.99 6.10
C PRO A 102 13.54 6.52 4.66
N GLU A 103 14.04 5.29 4.45
CA GLU A 103 14.21 4.69 3.13
C GLU A 103 12.88 4.55 2.38
N ILE A 104 11.75 4.51 3.08
CA ILE A 104 10.44 4.43 2.45
C ILE A 104 10.14 5.67 1.62
N LYS A 105 10.64 6.83 2.03
CA LYS A 105 10.48 8.07 1.26
C LYS A 105 11.14 7.97 -0.12
N GLU A 106 12.25 7.23 -0.21
CA GLU A 106 12.93 7.00 -1.49
C GLU A 106 12.22 5.95 -2.34
N ILE A 107 11.57 4.99 -1.70
CA ILE A 107 10.77 3.96 -2.40
C ILE A 107 9.52 4.59 -2.99
N SER A 108 8.78 5.34 -2.19
CA SER A 108 7.56 6.01 -2.61
C SER A 108 7.37 7.32 -1.85
N SER A 109 7.81 8.41 -2.47
CA SER A 109 7.60 9.74 -1.91
C SER A 109 6.11 10.06 -1.78
N GLN A 110 5.27 9.54 -2.66
CA GLN A 110 3.83 9.77 -2.63
C GLN A 110 3.17 9.12 -1.41
N ILE A 111 3.49 7.86 -1.11
CA ILE A 111 2.97 7.19 0.10
C ILE A 111 3.43 7.93 1.35
N TRP A 112 4.72 8.29 1.40
CA TRP A 112 5.29 9.04 2.52
C TRP A 112 4.59 10.37 2.72
N ASP A 113 4.50 11.19 1.67
CA ASP A 113 3.91 12.53 1.75
C ASP A 113 2.41 12.47 2.06
N GLU A 114 1.70 11.49 1.51
CA GLU A 114 0.28 11.30 1.79
C GLU A 114 0.04 11.00 3.27
N LEU A 115 0.76 10.03 3.82
CA LEU A 115 0.62 9.68 5.24
C LEU A 115 1.01 10.83 6.16
N GLU A 116 2.10 11.51 5.86
CA GLU A 116 2.53 12.66 6.65
C GLU A 116 1.47 13.76 6.66
N SER A 117 0.92 14.08 5.48
CA SER A 117 -0.09 15.12 5.34
C SER A 117 -1.41 14.75 6.01
N LEU A 118 -1.84 13.49 5.86
CA LEU A 118 -3.05 13.00 6.50
C LEU A 118 -2.94 13.09 8.03
N CYS A 119 -1.80 12.72 8.58
CA CYS A 119 -1.58 12.79 10.03
C CYS A 119 -1.54 14.23 10.53
N LYS A 120 -0.92 15.11 9.77
CA LYS A 120 -0.84 16.53 10.11
C LYS A 120 -2.22 17.18 10.16
N ASP A 121 -3.11 16.81 9.24
CA ASP A 121 -4.46 17.37 9.13
C ASP A 121 -5.53 16.54 9.84
N ASP A 122 -5.13 15.46 10.52
CA ASP A 122 -6.04 14.55 11.24
C ASP A 122 -7.12 13.96 10.34
N GLU A 123 -6.71 13.50 9.15
CA GLU A 123 -7.58 13.00 8.10
C GLU A 123 -7.54 11.47 7.98
N THR A 124 -8.57 10.94 7.33
CA THR A 124 -8.72 9.51 7.05
C THR A 124 -7.97 9.14 5.78
N TRP A 125 -7.27 8.00 5.77
CA TRP A 125 -6.71 7.44 4.54
C TRP A 125 -7.84 6.97 3.63
N GLU A 126 -7.93 7.54 2.46
CA GLU A 126 -8.86 7.15 1.40
C GLU A 126 -8.16 7.25 0.06
N LEU A 127 -8.43 6.27 -0.82
CA LEU A 127 -7.94 6.29 -2.19
C LEU A 127 -9.12 6.53 -3.15
N TYR A 128 -8.91 7.39 -4.10
CA TYR A 128 -9.93 7.77 -5.07
C TYR A 128 -9.65 7.26 -6.47
#